data_3c4a0c5d346160a3fd415b8b3cce2dc2
#
_entry.id   3c4a0c5d346160a3fd415b8b3cce2dc2
#
_cell.length_a   1.000
_cell.length_b   1.000
_cell.length_c   1.000
_cell.angle_alpha   90.00
_cell.angle_beta   90.00
_cell.angle_gamma   90.00
#
_symmetry.space_group_name_H-M   'P 1'
#
loop_
_entity.id
_entity.type
_entity.pdbx_description
1 polymer ?
#
loop_
_entity_poly.entity_id
_entity_poly.type
_entity_poly.pdbx_seq_one_letter_code
_entity_poly.pdbx_strand_id
1 'polypeptide(L)'
;MPGRVRRFVVEAGSSRRARFLLMKPPPISLEKILALEPACLHMTVPEAYRDENGHMNVRWYATIFDEAGDSLHACLGLTPGFHKAHGSGTMDLENHFNYLHEVRSGDRLAIFSRIVAHSAKRFQYLMFMVNETRGTLSAIFECINAFTDLKLRKTAPFPLEIAIKIEAAVAASAALDWPPPVCGVMSA
;
A
#
# COMPACT_ATOMS: atom_id res chain seq x y z
N MET A 1 11.45 -52.08 -3.18
CA MET A 1 10.61 -51.61 -4.31
C MET A 1 10.51 -50.10 -4.21
N PRO A 2 11.10 -49.28 -5.08
CA PRO A 2 11.04 -47.85 -4.99
C PRO A 2 9.78 -47.31 -5.70
N GLY A 3 9.01 -46.49 -4.98
CA GLY A 3 7.76 -45.89 -5.42
C GLY A 3 7.99 -44.87 -6.57
N ARG A 4 7.21 -45.05 -7.61
CA ARG A 4 7.16 -44.15 -8.79
C ARG A 4 6.61 -42.78 -8.40
N VAL A 5 7.43 -41.74 -8.49
CA VAL A 5 6.99 -40.35 -8.51
C VAL A 5 6.28 -40.09 -9.85
N ARG A 6 4.97 -39.83 -9.81
CA ARG A 6 4.22 -39.38 -10.99
C ARG A 6 4.59 -37.94 -11.31
N ARG A 7 5.26 -37.73 -12.42
CA ARG A 7 5.40 -36.40 -13.03
C ARG A 7 4.05 -35.99 -13.60
N PHE A 8 3.48 -34.93 -13.07
CA PHE A 8 2.36 -34.24 -13.73
C PHE A 8 2.95 -33.46 -14.92
N VAL A 9 2.69 -33.93 -16.11
CA VAL A 9 2.91 -33.17 -17.36
C VAL A 9 1.66 -32.32 -17.51
N VAL A 10 1.79 -31.00 -17.34
CA VAL A 10 0.74 -30.04 -17.70
C VAL A 10 0.93 -29.73 -19.19
N GLU A 11 0.00 -30.23 -20.01
CA GLU A 11 -0.05 -29.85 -21.44
C GLU A 11 -0.31 -28.35 -21.58
N ALA A 12 0.59 -27.69 -22.30
CA ALA A 12 0.50 -26.28 -22.61
C ALA A 12 -0.54 -26.03 -23.71
N GLY A 13 -1.80 -25.85 -23.31
CA GLY A 13 -2.83 -25.25 -24.18
C GLY A 13 -2.43 -23.83 -24.53
N SER A 14 -2.39 -23.50 -25.83
CA SER A 14 -2.10 -22.19 -26.38
C SER A 14 -3.23 -21.20 -26.02
N SER A 15 -3.14 -20.56 -24.90
CA SER A 15 -3.97 -19.42 -24.53
C SER A 15 -3.03 -18.31 -24.07
N ARG A 16 -3.23 -17.14 -24.61
CA ARG A 16 -2.50 -15.88 -24.37
C ARG A 16 -2.13 -15.70 -22.91
N ARG A 17 -1.09 -16.36 -22.45
CA ARG A 17 -0.43 -15.97 -21.21
C ARG A 17 0.20 -14.61 -21.51
N ALA A 18 -0.51 -13.58 -21.10
CA ALA A 18 0.09 -12.27 -20.96
C ALA A 18 1.44 -12.47 -20.32
N ARG A 19 2.49 -12.04 -20.98
CA ARG A 19 3.83 -11.88 -20.42
C ARG A 19 3.64 -10.88 -19.27
N PHE A 20 3.42 -11.37 -18.08
CA PHE A 20 3.70 -10.62 -16.86
C PHE A 20 5.23 -10.53 -16.76
N LEU A 21 5.80 -9.71 -17.62
CA LEU A 21 7.07 -9.09 -17.34
C LEU A 21 6.83 -8.35 -16.02
N LEU A 22 7.69 -8.57 -15.04
CA LEU A 22 7.90 -7.68 -13.90
C LEU A 22 8.17 -6.29 -14.50
N MET A 23 7.09 -5.59 -14.84
CA MET A 23 7.18 -4.22 -15.32
C MET A 23 7.53 -3.41 -14.06
N LYS A 24 8.73 -2.85 -14.07
CA LYS A 24 9.01 -1.73 -13.16
C LYS A 24 7.84 -0.76 -13.33
N PRO A 25 7.25 -0.28 -12.23
CA PRO A 25 6.20 0.73 -12.34
C PRO A 25 6.70 1.85 -13.28
N PRO A 26 5.84 2.39 -14.14
CA PRO A 26 6.25 3.48 -15.03
C PRO A 26 6.90 4.58 -14.19
N PRO A 27 7.92 5.26 -14.70
CA PRO A 27 8.58 6.33 -13.96
C PRO A 27 7.54 7.40 -13.63
N ILE A 28 7.24 7.55 -12.34
CA ILE A 28 6.30 8.56 -11.86
C ILE A 28 7.11 9.80 -11.54
N SER A 29 6.67 10.95 -12.05
CA SER A 29 7.28 12.23 -11.69
C SER A 29 7.14 12.46 -10.19
N LEU A 30 8.24 12.83 -9.54
CA LEU A 30 8.24 13.17 -8.12
C LEU A 30 7.29 14.35 -7.84
N GLU A 31 7.20 15.32 -8.75
CA GLU A 31 6.28 16.45 -8.69
C GLU A 31 4.83 16.00 -8.57
N LYS A 32 4.42 14.97 -9.33
CA LYS A 32 3.06 14.41 -9.26
C LYS A 32 2.76 13.75 -7.92
N ILE A 33 3.77 13.13 -7.29
CA ILE A 33 3.62 12.55 -5.97
C ILE A 33 3.50 13.64 -4.91
N LEU A 34 4.35 14.66 -5.00
CA LEU A 34 4.31 15.81 -4.09
C LEU A 34 3.00 16.60 -4.18
N ALA A 35 2.31 16.56 -5.33
CA ALA A 35 0.98 17.15 -5.50
C ALA A 35 -0.15 16.39 -4.78
N LEU A 36 0.12 15.22 -4.17
CA LEU A 36 -0.84 14.48 -3.33
C LEU A 36 -0.95 15.05 -1.91
N GLU A 37 -0.49 16.27 -1.68
CA GLU A 37 -0.56 16.94 -0.36
C GLU A 37 -1.98 16.89 0.28
N PRO A 38 -2.07 16.80 1.62
CA PRO A 38 -0.96 16.75 2.57
C PRO A 38 -0.30 15.36 2.66
N ALA A 39 0.98 15.33 3.01
CA ALA A 39 1.66 14.08 3.33
C ALA A 39 1.05 13.42 4.58
N CYS A 40 0.96 12.10 4.57
CA CYS A 40 0.46 11.31 5.70
C CYS A 40 1.45 11.31 6.89
N LEU A 41 2.74 11.38 6.59
CA LEU A 41 3.81 11.33 7.59
C LEU A 41 5.03 12.09 7.09
N HIS A 42 5.69 12.84 7.99
CA HIS A 42 7.06 13.34 7.83
C HIS A 42 7.92 12.80 8.96
N MET A 43 9.11 12.30 8.64
CA MET A 43 10.04 11.81 9.66
C MET A 43 11.49 11.93 9.21
N THR A 44 12.40 11.88 10.19
CA THR A 44 13.84 11.65 9.95
C THR A 44 14.17 10.23 10.37
N VAL A 45 14.86 9.48 9.51
CA VAL A 45 15.22 8.08 9.76
C VAL A 45 16.19 7.97 10.93
N PRO A 46 15.85 7.28 12.04
CA PRO A 46 16.72 7.11 13.20
C PRO A 46 17.95 6.25 12.87
N GLU A 47 19.05 6.46 13.57
CA GLU A 47 20.23 5.58 13.45
C GLU A 47 19.93 4.12 13.82
N ALA A 48 18.98 3.88 14.72
CA ALA A 48 18.54 2.53 15.12
C ALA A 48 17.87 1.74 13.96
N TYR A 49 17.52 2.40 12.85
CA TYR A 49 16.92 1.72 11.68
C TYR A 49 17.96 1.17 10.71
N ARG A 50 19.23 1.53 10.89
CA ARG A 50 20.35 1.10 10.06
C ARG A 50 20.67 -0.37 10.29
N ASP A 51 20.98 -1.08 9.21
CA ASP A 51 21.51 -2.44 9.23
C ASP A 51 23.03 -2.47 9.02
N GLU A 52 23.60 -3.68 8.98
CA GLU A 52 25.04 -3.91 8.74
C GLU A 52 25.52 -3.43 7.37
N ASN A 53 24.62 -3.26 6.40
CA ASN A 53 24.94 -2.76 5.06
C ASN A 53 24.93 -1.23 4.98
N GLY A 54 24.58 -0.55 6.06
CA GLY A 54 24.56 0.91 6.13
C GLY A 54 23.28 1.56 5.61
N HIS A 55 22.25 0.78 5.33
CA HIS A 55 20.95 1.23 4.85
C HIS A 55 19.85 0.99 5.90
N MET A 56 18.70 1.64 5.71
CA MET A 56 17.51 1.34 6.50
C MET A 56 17.09 -0.12 6.27
N ASN A 57 17.03 -0.91 7.35
CA ASN A 57 16.64 -2.30 7.29
C ASN A 57 15.19 -2.44 6.78
N VAL A 58 14.95 -3.46 5.96
CA VAL A 58 13.66 -3.70 5.29
C VAL A 58 12.45 -3.72 6.23
N ARG A 59 12.59 -4.19 7.47
CA ARG A 59 11.52 -4.23 8.47
C ARG A 59 10.92 -2.86 8.78
N TRP A 60 11.70 -1.79 8.65
CA TRP A 60 11.25 -0.45 8.97
C TRP A 60 10.39 0.18 7.90
N TYR A 61 10.46 -0.27 6.66
CA TYR A 61 9.56 0.20 5.61
C TYR A 61 8.10 -0.11 5.96
N ALA A 62 7.81 -1.35 6.41
CA ALA A 62 6.46 -1.72 6.83
C ALA A 62 5.98 -0.88 8.02
N THR A 63 6.84 -0.67 9.03
CA THR A 63 6.53 0.16 10.20
C THR A 63 6.20 1.61 9.81
N ILE A 64 6.99 2.22 8.92
CA ILE A 64 6.77 3.60 8.47
C ILE A 64 5.47 3.72 7.68
N PHE A 65 5.17 2.74 6.81
CA PHE A 65 3.92 2.76 6.05
C PHE A 65 2.70 2.52 6.94
N ASP A 66 2.83 1.70 7.99
CA ASP A 66 1.78 1.48 8.99
C ASP A 66 1.47 2.77 9.76
N GLU A 67 2.50 3.48 10.28
CA GLU A 67 2.33 4.79 10.91
C GLU A 67 1.68 5.83 9.97
N ALA A 68 2.08 5.85 8.71
CA ALA A 68 1.45 6.73 7.72
C ALA A 68 -0.01 6.32 7.44
N GLY A 69 -0.33 5.04 7.56
CA GLY A 69 -1.66 4.47 7.44
C GLY A 69 -2.65 5.03 8.43
N ASP A 70 -2.23 5.32 9.66
CA ASP A 70 -3.07 5.94 10.68
C ASP A 70 -3.63 7.29 10.22
N SER A 71 -2.82 8.12 9.57
CA SER A 71 -3.24 9.40 9.01
C SER A 71 -4.24 9.23 7.86
N LEU A 72 -3.98 8.26 6.94
CA LEU A 72 -4.90 7.93 5.86
C LEU A 72 -6.26 7.46 6.41
N HIS A 73 -6.24 6.55 7.38
CA HIS A 73 -7.46 6.04 8.01
C HIS A 73 -8.22 7.17 8.73
N ALA A 74 -7.52 8.06 9.42
CA ALA A 74 -8.13 9.21 10.09
C ALA A 74 -8.85 10.16 9.12
N CYS A 75 -8.25 10.43 7.93
CA CYS A 75 -8.89 11.21 6.87
C CYS A 75 -10.20 10.57 6.39
N LEU A 76 -10.29 9.24 6.35
CA LEU A 76 -11.51 8.52 6.04
C LEU A 76 -12.52 8.47 7.19
N GLY A 77 -12.11 8.89 8.41
CA GLY A 77 -12.93 8.80 9.62
C GLY A 77 -12.78 7.49 10.38
N LEU A 78 -11.88 6.59 9.94
CA LEU A 78 -11.55 5.32 10.60
C LEU A 78 -10.55 5.56 11.74
N THR A 79 -10.95 6.38 12.71
CA THR A 79 -10.11 6.72 13.87
C THR A 79 -10.18 5.64 14.95
N PRO A 80 -9.23 5.60 15.92
CA PRO A 80 -9.32 4.71 17.08
C PRO A 80 -10.62 4.90 17.87
N GLY A 81 -11.12 6.15 17.99
CA GLY A 81 -12.40 6.47 18.63
C GLY A 81 -13.58 5.86 17.89
N PHE A 82 -13.60 5.97 16.54
CA PHE A 82 -14.60 5.34 15.69
C PHE A 82 -14.61 3.83 15.88
N HIS A 83 -13.45 3.18 15.79
CA HIS A 83 -13.33 1.74 15.94
C HIS A 83 -13.80 1.25 17.31
N LYS A 84 -13.43 1.96 18.37
CA LYS A 84 -13.89 1.65 19.72
C LYS A 84 -15.41 1.74 19.86
N ALA A 85 -16.02 2.78 19.29
CA ALA A 85 -17.48 3.00 19.37
C ALA A 85 -18.27 1.93 18.60
N HIS A 86 -17.73 1.43 17.47
CA HIS A 86 -18.41 0.48 16.57
C HIS A 86 -18.00 -0.98 16.79
N GLY A 87 -17.04 -1.27 17.67
CA GLY A 87 -16.49 -2.62 17.86
C GLY A 87 -15.85 -3.15 16.56
N SER A 88 -15.22 -2.27 15.82
CA SER A 88 -14.67 -2.54 14.49
C SER A 88 -13.15 -2.33 14.45
N GLY A 89 -12.56 -2.68 13.34
CA GLY A 89 -11.15 -2.43 13.03
C GLY A 89 -10.92 -2.45 11.52
N THR A 90 -9.68 -2.20 11.13
CA THR A 90 -9.20 -2.43 9.77
C THR A 90 -8.14 -3.51 9.79
N MET A 91 -7.97 -4.21 8.68
CA MET A 91 -6.98 -5.28 8.54
C MET A 91 -6.41 -5.27 7.13
N ASP A 92 -5.09 -5.22 7.04
CA ASP A 92 -4.39 -5.43 5.79
C ASP A 92 -4.49 -6.90 5.39
N LEU A 93 -4.96 -7.14 4.17
CA LEU A 93 -5.12 -8.48 3.62
C LEU A 93 -3.98 -8.87 2.69
N GLU A 94 -3.51 -7.92 1.89
CA GLU A 94 -2.45 -8.12 0.92
C GLU A 94 -1.58 -6.87 0.86
N ASN A 95 -0.27 -7.05 0.82
CA ASN A 95 0.71 -5.99 0.75
C ASN A 95 1.73 -6.27 -0.35
N HIS A 96 2.02 -5.25 -1.18
CA HIS A 96 3.06 -5.30 -2.18
C HIS A 96 4.03 -4.13 -2.02
N PHE A 97 5.33 -4.43 -1.95
CA PHE A 97 6.39 -3.44 -1.80
C PHE A 97 7.26 -3.38 -3.04
N ASN A 98 7.51 -2.17 -3.54
CA ASN A 98 8.54 -1.88 -4.52
C ASN A 98 9.61 -1.02 -3.88
N TYR A 99 10.82 -1.54 -3.74
CA TYR A 99 11.98 -0.79 -3.27
C TYR A 99 12.73 -0.25 -4.47
N LEU A 100 12.82 1.08 -4.59
CA LEU A 100 13.35 1.75 -5.77
C LEU A 100 14.72 2.37 -5.52
N HIS A 101 14.89 3.00 -4.36
CA HIS A 101 16.15 3.61 -3.93
C HIS A 101 16.38 3.37 -2.45
N GLU A 102 17.63 3.21 -2.07
CA GLU A 102 18.03 3.04 -0.68
C GLU A 102 17.69 4.27 0.19
N VAL A 103 17.40 4.00 1.44
CA VAL A 103 17.20 5.00 2.48
C VAL A 103 18.28 4.80 3.56
N ARG A 104 18.81 5.89 4.12
CA ARG A 104 19.84 5.84 5.16
C ARG A 104 19.39 6.59 6.41
N SER A 105 20.02 6.29 7.53
CA SER A 105 19.82 7.07 8.76
C SER A 105 20.14 8.55 8.52
N GLY A 106 19.34 9.43 9.10
CA GLY A 106 19.41 10.87 8.88
C GLY A 106 18.68 11.39 7.63
N ASP A 107 18.25 10.53 6.71
CA ASP A 107 17.42 10.95 5.58
C ASP A 107 16.04 11.42 6.09
N ARG A 108 15.52 12.51 5.52
CA ARG A 108 14.15 12.98 5.77
C ARG A 108 13.22 12.32 4.75
N LEU A 109 12.13 11.77 5.27
CA LEU A 109 11.10 11.10 4.48
C LEU A 109 9.76 11.82 4.60
N ALA A 110 9.03 11.85 3.47
CA ALA A 110 7.61 12.19 3.42
C ALA A 110 6.85 11.05 2.78
N ILE A 111 5.69 10.68 3.37
CA ILE A 111 4.85 9.61 2.87
C ILE A 111 3.55 10.21 2.34
N PHE A 112 3.25 9.99 1.07
CA PHE A 112 2.03 10.42 0.42
C PHE A 112 1.14 9.21 0.13
N SER A 113 -0.18 9.41 0.06
CA SER A 113 -1.11 8.31 -0.18
C SER A 113 -2.07 8.61 -1.34
N ARG A 114 -2.60 7.53 -1.94
CA ARG A 114 -3.59 7.57 -3.01
C ARG A 114 -4.51 6.36 -2.92
N ILE A 115 -5.83 6.56 -2.71
CA ILE A 115 -6.81 5.49 -2.73
C ILE A 115 -7.23 5.25 -4.18
N VAL A 116 -7.15 4.01 -4.66
CA VAL A 116 -7.25 3.70 -6.10
C VAL A 116 -8.47 2.86 -6.48
N ALA A 117 -8.99 2.06 -5.56
CA ALA A 117 -10.16 1.23 -5.78
C ALA A 117 -10.87 0.90 -4.47
N HIS A 118 -12.11 0.48 -4.55
CA HIS A 118 -12.85 -0.05 -3.39
C HIS A 118 -13.95 -1.02 -3.80
N SER A 119 -14.40 -1.80 -2.81
CA SER A 119 -15.64 -2.58 -2.81
C SER A 119 -16.46 -2.25 -1.58
N ALA A 120 -17.54 -2.98 -1.33
CA ALA A 120 -18.35 -2.76 -0.14
C ALA A 120 -17.61 -2.97 1.19
N LYS A 121 -16.50 -3.72 1.21
CA LYS A 121 -15.78 -4.14 2.43
C LYS A 121 -14.29 -3.82 2.43
N ARG A 122 -13.72 -3.43 1.30
CA ARG A 122 -12.28 -3.27 1.10
C ARG A 122 -11.98 -1.99 0.35
N PHE A 123 -10.80 -1.45 0.55
CA PHE A 123 -10.24 -0.43 -0.33
C PHE A 123 -8.77 -0.75 -0.63
N GLN A 124 -8.34 -0.33 -1.79
CA GLN A 124 -6.97 -0.45 -2.27
C GLN A 124 -6.32 0.92 -2.27
N TYR A 125 -5.13 1.01 -1.71
CA TYR A 125 -4.39 2.25 -1.68
C TYR A 125 -2.91 2.04 -1.98
N LEU A 126 -2.28 3.12 -2.40
CA LEU A 126 -0.85 3.24 -2.61
C LEU A 126 -0.29 4.23 -1.62
N MET A 127 0.93 3.98 -1.15
CA MET A 127 1.74 4.97 -0.46
C MET A 127 3.09 5.11 -1.15
N PHE A 128 3.59 6.33 -1.18
CA PHE A 128 4.83 6.73 -1.85
C PHE A 128 5.79 7.28 -0.81
N MET A 129 6.91 6.59 -0.59
CA MET A 129 7.97 7.06 0.30
C MET A 129 8.94 7.95 -0.47
N VAL A 130 8.81 9.24 -0.29
CA VAL A 130 9.71 10.25 -0.88
C VAL A 130 10.85 10.51 0.09
N ASN A 131 12.08 10.35 -0.38
CA ASN A 131 13.27 10.79 0.34
C ASN A 131 13.56 12.25 -0.02
N GLU A 132 13.16 13.16 0.87
CA GLU A 132 13.33 14.61 0.66
C GLU A 132 14.80 15.03 0.64
N THR A 133 15.65 14.34 1.39
CA THR A 133 17.10 14.62 1.45
C THR A 133 17.77 14.35 0.11
N ARG A 134 17.31 13.31 -0.61
CA ARG A 134 17.92 12.87 -1.88
C ARG A 134 17.10 13.25 -3.10
N GLY A 135 15.88 13.77 -2.92
CA GLY A 135 14.97 14.10 -4.01
C GLY A 135 14.56 12.86 -4.82
N THR A 136 14.30 11.72 -4.17
CA THR A 136 13.98 10.45 -4.84
C THR A 136 12.74 9.79 -4.27
N LEU A 137 12.00 9.05 -5.12
CA LEU A 137 10.99 8.09 -4.69
C LEU A 137 11.70 6.82 -4.24
N SER A 138 11.72 6.54 -2.94
CA SER A 138 12.48 5.43 -2.38
C SER A 138 11.72 4.11 -2.36
N ALA A 139 10.40 4.16 -2.12
CA ALA A 139 9.57 2.95 -2.14
C ALA A 139 8.12 3.28 -2.50
N ILE A 140 7.43 2.28 -3.04
CA ILE A 140 5.98 2.28 -3.23
C ILE A 140 5.43 1.09 -2.43
N PHE A 141 4.39 1.35 -1.67
CA PHE A 141 3.60 0.35 -0.94
C PHE A 141 2.20 0.32 -1.51
N GLU A 142 1.70 -0.86 -1.83
CA GLU A 142 0.32 -1.10 -2.25
C GLU A 142 -0.33 -2.05 -1.26
N CYS A 143 -1.54 -1.72 -0.82
CA CYS A 143 -2.26 -2.48 0.19
C CYS A 143 -3.74 -2.66 -0.19
N ILE A 144 -4.27 -3.85 0.09
CA ILE A 144 -5.70 -4.12 0.21
C ILE A 144 -6.05 -4.17 1.69
N ASN A 145 -6.81 -3.17 2.13
CA ASN A 145 -7.29 -3.08 3.50
C ASN A 145 -8.78 -3.41 3.59
N ALA A 146 -9.22 -4.09 4.64
CA ALA A 146 -10.61 -4.49 4.86
C ALA A 146 -11.15 -3.94 6.17
N PHE A 147 -12.42 -3.51 6.14
CA PHE A 147 -13.19 -3.21 7.35
C PHE A 147 -13.63 -4.50 8.03
N THR A 148 -13.47 -4.59 9.34
CA THR A 148 -13.65 -5.82 10.11
C THR A 148 -14.54 -5.58 11.33
N ASP A 149 -15.56 -6.41 11.48
CA ASP A 149 -16.31 -6.57 12.74
C ASP A 149 -15.46 -7.40 13.72
N LEU A 150 -15.04 -6.80 14.82
CA LEU A 150 -14.17 -7.45 15.81
C LEU A 150 -14.91 -8.47 16.69
N LYS A 151 -16.24 -8.38 16.79
CA LYS A 151 -17.04 -9.38 17.52
C LYS A 151 -17.22 -10.65 16.71
N LEU A 152 -17.57 -10.48 15.43
CA LEU A 152 -17.76 -11.59 14.51
C LEU A 152 -16.43 -12.12 13.93
N ARG A 153 -15.33 -11.36 14.08
CA ARG A 153 -14.00 -11.66 13.52
C ARG A 153 -14.04 -11.91 12.01
N LYS A 154 -14.82 -11.09 11.30
CA LYS A 154 -15.03 -11.19 9.84
C LYS A 154 -15.04 -9.80 9.20
N THR A 155 -14.72 -9.75 7.93
CA THR A 155 -14.88 -8.52 7.14
C THR A 155 -16.35 -8.15 7.04
N ALA A 156 -16.65 -6.86 7.19
CA ALA A 156 -17.99 -6.29 7.14
C ALA A 156 -18.07 -5.13 6.13
N PRO A 157 -19.26 -4.78 5.63
CA PRO A 157 -19.41 -3.58 4.82
C PRO A 157 -19.03 -2.32 5.60
N PHE A 158 -18.46 -1.34 4.89
CA PHE A 158 -18.23 -0.02 5.48
C PHE A 158 -19.57 0.63 5.90
N PRO A 159 -19.64 1.31 7.03
CA PRO A 159 -20.72 2.25 7.32
C PRO A 159 -20.82 3.28 6.19
N LEU A 160 -22.06 3.76 5.93
CA LEU A 160 -22.35 4.64 4.80
C LEU A 160 -21.45 5.89 4.76
N GLU A 161 -21.23 6.51 5.92
CA GLU A 161 -20.39 7.70 6.06
C GLU A 161 -18.92 7.46 5.67
N ILE A 162 -18.40 6.27 5.93
CA ILE A 162 -17.04 5.84 5.55
C ILE A 162 -17.01 5.51 4.06
N ALA A 163 -18.01 4.76 3.56
CA ALA A 163 -18.11 4.40 2.16
C ALA A 163 -18.11 5.64 1.24
N ILE A 164 -18.89 6.69 1.61
CA ILE A 164 -18.94 7.96 0.87
C ILE A 164 -17.55 8.62 0.79
N LYS A 165 -16.79 8.63 1.88
CA LYS A 165 -15.44 9.22 1.89
C LYS A 165 -14.46 8.42 1.04
N ILE A 166 -14.52 7.10 1.09
CA ILE A 166 -13.69 6.22 0.25
C ILE A 166 -14.01 6.45 -1.22
N GLU A 167 -15.31 6.49 -1.59
CA GLU A 167 -15.75 6.73 -2.95
C GLU A 167 -15.26 8.09 -3.47
N ALA A 168 -15.39 9.15 -2.66
CA ALA A 168 -14.88 10.47 -3.01
C ALA A 168 -13.36 10.48 -3.20
N ALA A 169 -12.60 9.77 -2.38
CA ALA A 169 -11.16 9.65 -2.51
C ALA A 169 -10.75 8.87 -3.77
N VAL A 170 -11.47 7.81 -4.13
CA VAL A 170 -11.28 7.07 -5.39
C VAL A 170 -11.58 7.96 -6.59
N ALA A 171 -12.68 8.73 -6.54
CA ALA A 171 -13.03 9.66 -7.62
C ALA A 171 -11.96 10.75 -7.80
N ALA A 172 -11.46 11.34 -6.70
CA ALA A 172 -10.35 12.30 -6.74
C ALA A 172 -9.07 11.68 -7.33
N SER A 173 -8.79 10.44 -6.97
CA SER A 173 -7.66 9.67 -7.52
C SER A 173 -7.82 9.43 -9.03
N ALA A 174 -9.01 9.10 -9.50
CA ALA A 174 -9.29 8.85 -10.91
C ALA A 174 -9.18 10.13 -11.79
N ALA A 175 -9.33 11.30 -11.18
CA ALA A 175 -9.19 12.60 -11.86
C ALA A 175 -7.73 13.02 -12.08
N LEU A 176 -6.75 12.32 -11.49
CA LEU A 176 -5.33 12.61 -11.69
C LEU A 176 -4.89 12.22 -13.11
N ASP A 177 -3.99 13.01 -13.68
CA ASP A 177 -3.48 12.85 -15.06
C ASP A 177 -2.45 11.72 -15.25
N TRP A 178 -2.31 10.85 -14.24
CA TRP A 178 -1.38 9.73 -14.28
C TRP A 178 -2.00 8.45 -13.69
N PRO A 179 -1.73 7.27 -14.30
CA PRO A 179 -2.27 6.02 -13.78
C PRO A 179 -1.61 5.62 -12.46
N PRO A 180 -2.34 4.99 -11.52
CA PRO A 180 -1.74 4.46 -10.31
C PRO A 180 -0.81 3.29 -10.66
N PRO A 181 0.40 3.22 -10.04
CA PRO A 181 1.36 2.15 -10.30
C PRO A 181 1.04 0.88 -9.51
N VAL A 182 -0.16 0.35 -9.70
CA VAL A 182 -0.60 -0.89 -9.05
C VAL A 182 0.13 -2.11 -9.61
N CYS A 183 0.33 -3.15 -8.78
CA CYS A 183 0.99 -4.39 -9.17
C CYS A 183 0.17 -5.21 -10.20
N GLY A 184 -1.12 -4.96 -10.30
CA GLY A 184 -2.02 -5.61 -11.25
C GLY A 184 -2.44 -7.04 -10.89
N VAL A 185 -2.09 -7.52 -9.70
CA VAL A 185 -2.48 -8.85 -9.19
C VAL A 185 -3.36 -8.79 -7.95
N MET A 186 -3.43 -7.63 -7.30
CA MET A 186 -4.28 -7.36 -6.13
C MET A 186 -5.54 -6.62 -6.57
N SER A 187 -6.67 -6.86 -5.89
CA SER A 187 -7.94 -6.15 -6.13
C SER A 187 -8.78 -6.03 -4.87
N ALA A 188 -9.43 -4.86 -4.70
CA ALA A 188 -10.34 -4.57 -3.58
C ALA A 188 -11.71 -5.25 -3.71
#